data_6843529cf5f173332b034f06a40e8c39
#
_entry.id   6843529cf5f173332b034f06a40e8c39
#
_cell.length_a   1.000
_cell.length_b   1.000
_cell.length_c   1.000
_cell.angle_alpha   90.00
_cell.angle_beta   90.00
_cell.angle_gamma   90.00
#
_symmetry.space_group_name_H-M   'P 1'
#
loop_
_entity.id
_entity.type
_entity.pdbx_description
1 polymer ?
#
loop_
_entity_poly.entity_id
_entity_poly.type
_entity_poly.pdbx_seq_one_letter_code
_entity_poly.pdbx_strand_id
1 'polypeptide(L)'
;MSKRPQLRLAIVFLLACGSVALAEDNQNPKLDQEFQSAVAHYHAGQFPEAAAQLENLLPQVPKSFEVHELLGLVYAAQLQNAKAVEQLQLAAQLKPGSAAAHTNLAAALLHAGNSELAGQEFRRALDLEPHDYDANHNLGEFYIQTGKIADAAPLLEEAQRITPASYANGYDLAQVYLQTGRLDPAAQQVQRLLQQKDTGDLHNLLGQIDEKAGKFIEAANQFETAAHMDPSEDNLFDWGSELLIHRTYEPAIQVFETASRRYSNSPRLLIGLGMAYYFRGKYDDAVKALLAAADLNPADPRCYLFLSKAYDSSPNQAEEVIQRFRRFSELQPRNARAQYYYAMSLWKGKRAEDPGFDLKQIESLLQKSIALDPALPEAHVQLGNLYADQHAYAKSIPEYERAIELNSNLPDAHYRLGQDYVHVGQKDRAQSEFDIYQRQRAAHLAEMDKQKDEIRQFVYSAKGESSKP
;
A
#
# COMPACT_ATOMS: atom_id res chain seq x y z
N MET A 1 2.48 1.98 -1.55
CA MET A 1 1.20 2.31 -2.22
C MET A 1 1.07 1.35 -3.37
N SER A 2 0.31 0.27 -3.18
CA SER A 2 -0.07 -0.65 -4.24
C SER A 2 -0.63 0.17 -5.40
N LYS A 3 -0.16 -0.08 -6.62
CA LYS A 3 -0.87 0.37 -7.81
C LYS A 3 -2.24 -0.28 -7.72
N ARG A 4 -3.25 0.53 -7.32
CA ARG A 4 -4.65 0.09 -7.39
C ARG A 4 -4.84 -0.50 -8.78
N PRO A 5 -5.42 -1.69 -8.93
CA PRO A 5 -5.84 -2.15 -10.25
C PRO A 5 -6.65 -1.00 -10.84
N GLN A 6 -6.19 -0.49 -11.99
CA GLN A 6 -7.00 0.49 -12.72
C GLN A 6 -8.32 -0.20 -12.97
N LEU A 7 -9.41 0.43 -12.54
CA LEU A 7 -10.75 0.01 -12.86
C LEU A 7 -10.80 -0.29 -14.35
N ARG A 8 -10.77 -1.55 -14.69
CA ARG A 8 -11.27 -2.00 -15.97
C ARG A 8 -12.77 -2.09 -15.79
N LEU A 9 -13.45 -0.91 -15.74
CA LEU A 9 -14.87 -0.89 -16.02
C LEU A 9 -14.98 -1.60 -17.38
N ALA A 10 -15.37 -2.86 -17.37
CA ALA A 10 -15.88 -3.50 -18.55
C ALA A 10 -17.11 -2.67 -18.90
N ILE A 11 -16.95 -1.69 -19.82
CA ILE A 11 -18.09 -1.00 -20.42
C ILE A 11 -18.86 -2.13 -21.06
N VAL A 12 -19.88 -2.60 -20.36
CA VAL A 12 -20.67 -3.72 -20.81
C VAL A 12 -21.49 -3.24 -21.98
N PHE A 13 -21.03 -3.61 -23.16
CA PHE A 13 -21.81 -3.58 -24.34
C PHE A 13 -22.87 -4.67 -24.26
N LEU A 14 -24.06 -4.33 -23.87
CA LEU A 14 -25.27 -5.02 -24.30
C LEU A 14 -25.71 -4.48 -25.68
N LEU A 15 -24.85 -4.60 -26.67
CA LEU A 15 -25.34 -4.85 -28.02
C LEU A 15 -25.75 -6.31 -28.00
N ALA A 16 -27.02 -6.56 -27.66
CA ALA A 16 -27.63 -7.86 -27.88
C ALA A 16 -27.27 -8.32 -29.30
N CYS A 17 -26.77 -9.55 -29.45
CA CYS A 17 -26.59 -10.22 -30.74
C CYS A 17 -27.95 -10.43 -31.42
N GLY A 18 -28.50 -9.36 -31.87
CA GLY A 18 -29.71 -9.28 -32.68
C GLY A 18 -29.66 -7.93 -33.37
N SER A 19 -29.98 -7.87 -34.65
CA SER A 19 -29.97 -6.68 -35.45
C SER A 19 -30.48 -5.45 -34.67
N VAL A 20 -29.54 -4.62 -34.18
CA VAL A 20 -29.88 -3.33 -33.56
C VAL A 20 -30.27 -2.41 -34.68
N ALA A 21 -31.57 -2.38 -35.01
CA ALA A 21 -32.14 -1.41 -35.95
C ALA A 21 -32.38 -0.11 -35.21
N LEU A 22 -32.20 1.03 -35.88
CA LEU A 22 -32.73 2.31 -35.40
C LEU A 22 -34.24 2.13 -35.15
N ALA A 23 -34.73 2.60 -33.99
CA ALA A 23 -36.12 2.39 -33.54
C ALA A 23 -37.15 2.49 -34.64
N GLU A 24 -38.21 1.70 -34.54
CA GLU A 24 -39.28 1.45 -35.57
C GLU A 24 -39.90 2.70 -36.25
N ASP A 25 -39.69 3.89 -35.67
CA ASP A 25 -40.15 5.16 -36.22
C ASP A 25 -39.35 5.68 -37.45
N ASN A 26 -38.20 5.07 -37.78
CA ASN A 26 -37.31 5.54 -38.83
C ASN A 26 -37.00 4.40 -39.82
N GLN A 27 -37.95 4.04 -40.68
CA GLN A 27 -37.80 3.01 -41.73
C GLN A 27 -36.91 3.44 -42.89
N ASN A 28 -35.77 4.09 -42.63
CA ASN A 28 -34.83 4.44 -43.68
C ASN A 28 -33.64 3.44 -43.69
N PRO A 29 -33.66 2.44 -44.62
CA PRO A 29 -32.65 1.39 -44.66
C PRO A 29 -31.22 1.92 -44.82
N LYS A 30 -31.06 3.15 -45.35
CA LYS A 30 -29.78 3.78 -45.49
C LYS A 30 -29.21 4.24 -44.14
N LEU A 31 -30.04 4.81 -43.25
CA LEU A 31 -29.60 5.25 -41.93
C LEU A 31 -29.23 4.05 -41.05
N ASP A 32 -30.03 2.94 -41.17
CA ASP A 32 -29.68 1.69 -40.48
C ASP A 32 -28.34 1.13 -40.93
N GLN A 33 -28.07 1.16 -42.27
CA GLN A 33 -26.78 0.70 -42.80
C GLN A 33 -25.60 1.55 -42.30
N GLU A 34 -25.80 2.87 -42.25
CA GLU A 34 -24.80 3.81 -41.71
C GLU A 34 -24.53 3.56 -40.23
N PHE A 35 -25.58 3.32 -39.43
CA PHE A 35 -25.46 2.96 -38.04
C PHE A 35 -24.74 1.62 -37.84
N GLN A 36 -25.12 0.56 -38.59
CA GLN A 36 -24.44 -0.74 -38.52
C GLN A 36 -22.95 -0.64 -38.91
N SER A 37 -22.61 0.23 -39.85
CA SER A 37 -21.22 0.51 -40.19
C SER A 37 -20.46 1.18 -39.05
N ALA A 38 -21.09 2.11 -38.31
CA ALA A 38 -20.48 2.72 -37.13
C ALA A 38 -20.28 1.70 -36.00
N VAL A 39 -21.24 0.80 -35.79
CA VAL A 39 -21.13 -0.33 -34.85
C VAL A 39 -19.94 -1.23 -35.24
N ALA A 40 -19.78 -1.55 -36.53
CA ALA A 40 -18.68 -2.36 -37.00
C ALA A 40 -17.30 -1.68 -36.76
N HIS A 41 -17.18 -0.37 -37.02
CA HIS A 41 -15.97 0.40 -36.72
C HIS A 41 -15.67 0.41 -35.23
N TYR A 42 -16.68 0.57 -34.38
CA TYR A 42 -16.50 0.52 -32.94
C TYR A 42 -15.92 -0.83 -32.48
N HIS A 43 -16.51 -1.95 -32.94
CA HIS A 43 -16.02 -3.30 -32.62
C HIS A 43 -14.61 -3.58 -33.17
N ALA A 44 -14.25 -2.92 -34.29
CA ALA A 44 -12.91 -2.98 -34.86
C ALA A 44 -11.89 -2.07 -34.12
N GLY A 45 -12.31 -1.32 -33.07
CA GLY A 45 -11.46 -0.35 -32.37
C GLY A 45 -11.17 0.92 -33.18
N GLN A 46 -11.87 1.13 -34.29
CA GLN A 46 -11.74 2.29 -35.19
C GLN A 46 -12.64 3.42 -34.65
N PHE A 47 -12.32 3.93 -33.47
CA PHE A 47 -13.14 4.91 -32.76
C PHE A 47 -13.28 6.25 -33.48
N PRO A 48 -12.23 6.81 -34.15
CA PRO A 48 -12.38 8.04 -34.93
C PRO A 48 -13.36 7.91 -36.10
N GLU A 49 -13.36 6.78 -36.82
CA GLU A 49 -14.26 6.49 -37.93
C GLU A 49 -15.69 6.29 -37.42
N ALA A 50 -15.87 5.56 -36.32
CA ALA A 50 -17.18 5.39 -35.68
C ALA A 50 -17.76 6.75 -35.23
N ALA A 51 -16.94 7.61 -34.59
CA ALA A 51 -17.36 8.95 -34.18
C ALA A 51 -17.83 9.79 -35.36
N ALA A 52 -17.02 9.88 -36.44
CA ALA A 52 -17.35 10.68 -37.61
C ALA A 52 -18.67 10.23 -38.26
N GLN A 53 -18.91 8.91 -38.36
CA GLN A 53 -20.17 8.40 -38.91
C GLN A 53 -21.37 8.73 -38.02
N LEU A 54 -21.23 8.56 -36.68
CA LEU A 54 -22.32 8.86 -35.74
C LEU A 54 -22.61 10.35 -35.64
N GLU A 55 -21.59 11.22 -35.69
CA GLU A 55 -21.75 12.68 -35.74
C GLU A 55 -22.47 13.13 -36.99
N ASN A 56 -22.25 12.48 -38.15
CA ASN A 56 -22.97 12.75 -39.40
C ASN A 56 -24.42 12.20 -39.38
N LEU A 57 -24.66 11.11 -38.66
CA LEU A 57 -25.95 10.49 -38.56
C LEU A 57 -26.87 11.24 -37.56
N LEU A 58 -26.31 11.75 -36.46
CA LEU A 58 -27.01 12.37 -35.35
C LEU A 58 -28.00 13.49 -35.76
N PRO A 59 -27.71 14.43 -36.68
CA PRO A 59 -28.61 15.47 -37.12
C PRO A 59 -29.85 14.91 -37.84
N GLN A 60 -29.77 13.70 -38.39
CA GLN A 60 -30.89 13.05 -39.09
C GLN A 60 -31.81 12.26 -38.16
N VAL A 61 -31.23 11.82 -36.99
CA VAL A 61 -31.95 11.04 -35.96
C VAL A 61 -31.66 11.59 -34.57
N PRO A 62 -31.98 12.86 -34.26
CA PRO A 62 -31.55 13.55 -33.04
C PRO A 62 -32.23 13.02 -31.76
N LYS A 63 -33.15 12.07 -31.86
CA LYS A 63 -33.81 11.41 -30.74
C LYS A 63 -33.56 9.89 -30.70
N SER A 64 -32.59 9.40 -31.47
CA SER A 64 -32.21 7.99 -31.39
C SER A 64 -31.39 7.71 -30.16
N PHE A 65 -31.95 6.89 -29.28
CA PHE A 65 -31.24 6.35 -28.10
C PHE A 65 -29.97 5.66 -28.51
N GLU A 66 -30.00 4.80 -29.52
CA GLU A 66 -28.92 3.94 -29.97
C GLU A 66 -27.73 4.76 -30.49
N VAL A 67 -28.02 5.85 -31.21
CA VAL A 67 -26.96 6.74 -31.76
C VAL A 67 -26.29 7.52 -30.63
N HIS A 68 -27.05 8.08 -29.68
CA HIS A 68 -26.49 8.78 -28.53
C HIS A 68 -25.67 7.83 -27.62
N GLU A 69 -26.20 6.63 -27.35
CA GLU A 69 -25.50 5.65 -26.54
C GLU A 69 -24.18 5.25 -27.18
N LEU A 70 -24.20 4.81 -28.45
CA LEU A 70 -22.97 4.38 -29.13
C LEU A 70 -21.95 5.53 -29.27
N LEU A 71 -22.40 6.75 -29.61
CA LEU A 71 -21.52 7.91 -29.72
C LEU A 71 -20.88 8.27 -28.36
N GLY A 72 -21.64 8.18 -27.28
CA GLY A 72 -21.12 8.39 -25.94
C GLY A 72 -20.05 7.36 -25.57
N LEU A 73 -20.25 6.11 -25.93
CA LEU A 73 -19.30 5.02 -25.70
C LEU A 73 -18.04 5.17 -26.56
N VAL A 74 -18.18 5.61 -27.82
CA VAL A 74 -17.06 5.95 -28.69
C VAL A 74 -16.21 7.08 -28.09
N TYR A 75 -16.86 8.14 -27.58
CA TYR A 75 -16.15 9.22 -26.89
C TYR A 75 -15.44 8.77 -25.61
N ALA A 76 -16.08 7.87 -24.84
CA ALA A 76 -15.45 7.30 -23.65
C ALA A 76 -14.19 6.49 -24.02
N ALA A 77 -14.24 5.70 -25.09
CA ALA A 77 -13.10 4.95 -25.60
C ALA A 77 -11.96 5.87 -26.09
N GLN A 78 -12.31 7.06 -26.57
CA GLN A 78 -11.35 8.11 -26.97
C GLN A 78 -10.88 8.98 -25.80
N LEU A 79 -11.29 8.70 -24.54
CA LEU A 79 -11.02 9.52 -23.36
C LEU A 79 -11.57 10.96 -23.43
N GLN A 80 -12.59 11.19 -24.28
CA GLN A 80 -13.30 12.48 -24.39
C GLN A 80 -14.43 12.55 -23.36
N ASN A 81 -14.08 12.49 -22.07
CA ASN A 81 -15.00 12.27 -20.97
C ASN A 81 -16.19 13.23 -20.95
N ALA A 82 -16.00 14.53 -21.24
CA ALA A 82 -17.09 15.51 -21.24
C ALA A 82 -18.14 15.21 -22.32
N LYS A 83 -17.69 14.89 -23.54
CA LYS A 83 -18.60 14.52 -24.64
C LYS A 83 -19.28 13.17 -24.39
N ALA A 84 -18.56 12.21 -23.78
CA ALA A 84 -19.14 10.93 -23.40
C ALA A 84 -20.30 11.13 -22.41
N VAL A 85 -20.10 11.92 -21.36
CA VAL A 85 -21.17 12.23 -20.40
C VAL A 85 -22.36 12.91 -21.06
N GLU A 86 -22.14 13.90 -21.95
CA GLU A 86 -23.21 14.60 -22.66
C GLU A 86 -24.08 13.62 -23.46
N GLN A 87 -23.47 12.78 -24.26
CA GLN A 87 -24.21 11.86 -25.14
C GLN A 87 -24.91 10.74 -24.32
N LEU A 88 -24.24 10.17 -23.33
CA LEU A 88 -24.84 9.13 -22.48
C LEU A 88 -25.95 9.67 -21.58
N GLN A 89 -25.87 10.95 -21.17
CA GLN A 89 -26.97 11.60 -20.45
C GLN A 89 -28.21 11.77 -21.34
N LEU A 90 -28.02 12.12 -22.61
CA LEU A 90 -29.14 12.18 -23.58
C LEU A 90 -29.70 10.77 -23.81
N ALA A 91 -28.88 9.74 -23.95
CA ALA A 91 -29.33 8.36 -24.07
C ALA A 91 -30.18 7.93 -22.86
N ALA A 92 -29.73 8.17 -21.64
CA ALA A 92 -30.47 7.86 -20.43
C ALA A 92 -31.78 8.64 -20.31
N GLN A 93 -31.82 9.88 -20.81
CA GLN A 93 -33.08 10.66 -20.88
C GLN A 93 -34.08 10.12 -21.92
N LEU A 94 -33.58 9.63 -23.07
CA LEU A 94 -34.44 9.05 -24.13
C LEU A 94 -35.00 7.69 -23.72
N LYS A 95 -34.25 6.92 -22.93
CA LYS A 95 -34.68 5.60 -22.46
C LYS A 95 -34.47 5.44 -20.94
N PRO A 96 -35.26 6.14 -20.11
CA PRO A 96 -35.03 6.23 -18.66
C PRO A 96 -35.30 4.91 -17.91
N GLY A 97 -35.83 3.88 -18.57
CA GLY A 97 -36.01 2.53 -18.06
C GLY A 97 -34.87 1.57 -18.44
N SER A 98 -33.79 2.03 -19.07
CA SER A 98 -32.66 1.19 -19.45
C SER A 98 -31.60 1.18 -18.36
N ALA A 99 -31.45 0.08 -17.64
CA ALA A 99 -30.40 -0.11 -16.66
C ALA A 99 -28.99 0.05 -17.30
N ALA A 100 -28.80 -0.49 -18.51
CA ALA A 100 -27.55 -0.35 -19.27
C ALA A 100 -27.20 1.11 -19.56
N ALA A 101 -28.17 1.94 -19.97
CA ALA A 101 -27.93 3.37 -20.22
C ALA A 101 -27.46 4.11 -18.95
N HIS A 102 -28.08 3.83 -17.80
CA HIS A 102 -27.68 4.39 -16.51
C HIS A 102 -26.31 3.89 -16.08
N THR A 103 -25.97 2.61 -16.30
CA THR A 103 -24.64 2.05 -16.05
C THR A 103 -23.56 2.72 -16.91
N ASN A 104 -23.82 2.90 -18.22
CA ASN A 104 -22.90 3.55 -19.13
C ASN A 104 -22.66 5.04 -18.75
N LEU A 105 -23.75 5.75 -18.39
CA LEU A 105 -23.65 7.12 -17.90
C LEU A 105 -22.85 7.20 -16.59
N ALA A 106 -23.10 6.28 -15.64
CA ALA A 106 -22.38 6.21 -14.38
C ALA A 106 -20.88 6.02 -14.60
N ALA A 107 -20.50 5.10 -15.49
CA ALA A 107 -19.10 4.86 -15.86
C ALA A 107 -18.42 6.12 -16.44
N ALA A 108 -19.11 6.81 -17.37
CA ALA A 108 -18.58 8.04 -17.95
C ALA A 108 -18.43 9.17 -16.93
N LEU A 109 -19.41 9.33 -16.02
CA LEU A 109 -19.36 10.29 -14.91
C LEU A 109 -18.17 10.01 -13.98
N LEU A 110 -17.91 8.73 -13.68
CA LEU A 110 -16.79 8.33 -12.83
C LEU A 110 -15.45 8.68 -13.50
N HIS A 111 -15.30 8.43 -14.79
CA HIS A 111 -14.11 8.84 -15.57
C HIS A 111 -13.96 10.35 -15.68
N ALA A 112 -15.06 11.09 -15.66
CA ALA A 112 -15.06 12.54 -15.60
C ALA A 112 -14.78 13.12 -14.19
N GLY A 113 -14.61 12.26 -13.17
CA GLY A 113 -14.36 12.66 -11.79
C GLY A 113 -15.61 12.98 -10.96
N ASN A 114 -16.82 12.76 -11.49
CA ASN A 114 -18.10 13.06 -10.86
C ASN A 114 -18.63 11.84 -10.07
N SER A 115 -17.90 11.39 -9.05
CA SER A 115 -18.19 10.16 -8.30
C SER A 115 -19.58 10.17 -7.63
N GLU A 116 -20.09 11.33 -7.22
CA GLU A 116 -21.39 11.43 -6.57
C GLU A 116 -22.52 11.10 -7.55
N LEU A 117 -22.52 11.74 -8.73
CA LEU A 117 -23.50 11.47 -9.77
C LEU A 117 -23.38 10.05 -10.32
N ALA A 118 -22.14 9.55 -10.48
CA ALA A 118 -21.88 8.16 -10.89
C ALA A 118 -22.59 7.17 -9.94
N GLY A 119 -22.43 7.38 -8.62
CA GLY A 119 -23.07 6.53 -7.62
C GLY A 119 -24.60 6.61 -7.63
N GLN A 120 -25.19 7.74 -8.04
CA GLN A 120 -26.64 7.87 -8.21
C GLN A 120 -27.11 7.05 -9.41
N GLU A 121 -26.41 7.16 -10.53
CA GLU A 121 -26.76 6.45 -11.77
C GLU A 121 -26.55 4.92 -11.65
N PHE A 122 -25.49 4.46 -10.97
CA PHE A 122 -25.32 3.03 -10.68
C PHE A 122 -26.46 2.48 -9.81
N ARG A 123 -26.89 3.22 -8.77
CA ARG A 123 -28.06 2.81 -7.97
C ARG A 123 -29.34 2.80 -8.79
N ARG A 124 -29.49 3.77 -9.68
CA ARG A 124 -30.64 3.81 -10.58
C ARG A 124 -30.70 2.58 -11.49
N ALA A 125 -29.55 2.16 -12.03
CA ALA A 125 -29.46 0.94 -12.83
C ALA A 125 -29.88 -0.29 -12.01
N LEU A 126 -29.40 -0.42 -10.77
CA LEU A 126 -29.77 -1.50 -9.86
C LEU A 126 -31.26 -1.49 -9.50
N ASP A 127 -31.84 -0.30 -9.25
CA ASP A 127 -33.30 -0.16 -8.95
C ASP A 127 -34.17 -0.62 -10.12
N LEU A 128 -33.71 -0.43 -11.36
CA LEU A 128 -34.38 -0.86 -12.57
C LEU A 128 -34.28 -2.37 -12.78
N GLU A 129 -33.12 -2.95 -12.57
CA GLU A 129 -32.84 -4.36 -12.79
C GLU A 129 -32.05 -4.97 -11.58
N PRO A 130 -32.75 -5.25 -10.45
CA PRO A 130 -32.10 -5.72 -9.22
C PRO A 130 -31.37 -7.06 -9.33
N HIS A 131 -31.75 -7.88 -10.30
CA HIS A 131 -31.14 -9.20 -10.56
C HIS A 131 -30.32 -9.23 -11.85
N ASP A 132 -29.87 -8.07 -12.31
CA ASP A 132 -28.93 -7.98 -13.41
C ASP A 132 -27.49 -8.11 -12.89
N TYR A 133 -26.67 -8.90 -13.60
CA TYR A 133 -25.27 -9.11 -13.21
C TYR A 133 -24.47 -7.81 -13.24
N ASP A 134 -24.62 -7.04 -14.33
CA ASP A 134 -23.81 -5.85 -14.58
C ASP A 134 -24.16 -4.72 -13.62
N ALA A 135 -25.45 -4.53 -13.32
CA ALA A 135 -25.92 -3.55 -12.34
C ALA A 135 -25.34 -3.83 -10.95
N ASN A 136 -25.35 -5.09 -10.51
CA ASN A 136 -24.80 -5.51 -9.22
C ASN A 136 -23.27 -5.42 -9.19
N HIS A 137 -22.59 -5.97 -10.19
CA HIS A 137 -21.12 -5.99 -10.26
C HIS A 137 -20.56 -4.57 -10.34
N ASN A 138 -21.06 -3.71 -11.23
CA ASN A 138 -20.54 -2.37 -11.42
C ASN A 138 -20.77 -1.46 -10.20
N LEU A 139 -21.92 -1.57 -9.53
CA LEU A 139 -22.14 -0.83 -8.27
C LEU A 139 -21.24 -1.37 -7.14
N GLY A 140 -21.03 -2.70 -7.09
CA GLY A 140 -20.06 -3.33 -6.16
C GLY A 140 -18.65 -2.82 -6.37
N GLU A 141 -18.16 -2.80 -7.62
CA GLU A 141 -16.87 -2.23 -7.98
C GLU A 141 -16.76 -0.75 -7.62
N PHE A 142 -17.79 0.04 -7.91
CA PHE A 142 -17.85 1.45 -7.51
C PHE A 142 -17.71 1.61 -5.99
N TYR A 143 -18.36 0.76 -5.19
CA TYR A 143 -18.22 0.81 -3.73
C TYR A 143 -16.83 0.40 -3.26
N ILE A 144 -16.16 -0.56 -3.89
CA ILE A 144 -14.74 -0.88 -3.62
C ILE A 144 -13.87 0.35 -3.86
N GLN A 145 -14.03 1.04 -4.98
CA GLN A 145 -13.22 2.21 -5.32
C GLN A 145 -13.42 3.40 -4.39
N THR A 146 -14.65 3.60 -3.93
CA THR A 146 -14.99 4.69 -3.01
C THR A 146 -14.74 4.34 -1.55
N GLY A 147 -14.18 3.14 -1.26
CA GLY A 147 -13.84 2.69 0.08
C GLY A 147 -15.02 2.18 0.90
N LYS A 148 -16.18 1.99 0.28
CA LYS A 148 -17.40 1.42 0.91
C LYS A 148 -17.39 -0.11 0.81
N ILE A 149 -16.32 -0.72 1.32
CA ILE A 149 -16.05 -2.15 1.11
C ILE A 149 -17.18 -3.05 1.65
N ALA A 150 -17.76 -2.71 2.80
CA ALA A 150 -18.85 -3.50 3.39
C ALA A 150 -20.11 -3.48 2.53
N ASP A 151 -20.41 -2.35 1.87
CA ASP A 151 -21.57 -2.19 1.01
C ASP A 151 -21.42 -2.92 -0.33
N ALA A 152 -20.18 -3.18 -0.75
CA ALA A 152 -19.89 -3.93 -1.99
C ALA A 152 -20.24 -5.42 -1.86
N ALA A 153 -20.09 -6.02 -0.67
CA ALA A 153 -20.21 -7.46 -0.47
C ALA A 153 -21.56 -8.03 -0.95
N PRO A 154 -22.73 -7.54 -0.52
CA PRO A 154 -24.01 -8.10 -0.93
C PRO A 154 -24.27 -7.99 -2.44
N LEU A 155 -23.76 -6.96 -3.09
CA LEU A 155 -23.91 -6.75 -4.52
C LEU A 155 -23.05 -7.76 -5.31
N LEU A 156 -21.79 -7.94 -4.94
CA LEU A 156 -20.93 -8.92 -5.58
C LEU A 156 -21.36 -10.36 -5.29
N GLU A 157 -21.95 -10.63 -4.12
CA GLU A 157 -22.60 -11.92 -3.80
C GLU A 157 -23.77 -12.19 -4.73
N GLU A 158 -24.62 -11.19 -4.98
CA GLU A 158 -25.74 -11.33 -5.93
C GLU A 158 -25.23 -11.50 -7.36
N ALA A 159 -24.27 -10.71 -7.81
CA ALA A 159 -23.63 -10.88 -9.11
C ALA A 159 -23.02 -12.29 -9.27
N GLN A 160 -22.37 -12.83 -8.22
CA GLN A 160 -21.81 -14.19 -8.24
C GLN A 160 -22.91 -15.27 -8.30
N ARG A 161 -24.06 -15.01 -7.68
CA ARG A 161 -25.22 -15.91 -7.75
C ARG A 161 -25.83 -15.96 -9.15
N ILE A 162 -25.88 -14.81 -9.83
CA ILE A 162 -26.40 -14.69 -11.21
C ILE A 162 -25.43 -15.35 -12.20
N THR A 163 -24.14 -15.05 -12.08
CA THR A 163 -23.10 -15.58 -12.98
C THR A 163 -21.99 -16.27 -12.17
N PRO A 164 -22.22 -17.54 -11.74
CA PRO A 164 -21.27 -18.26 -10.87
C PRO A 164 -19.87 -18.45 -11.44
N ALA A 165 -19.73 -18.44 -12.76
CA ALA A 165 -18.47 -18.63 -13.46
C ALA A 165 -17.70 -17.32 -13.71
N SER A 166 -18.22 -16.18 -13.29
CA SER A 166 -17.51 -14.91 -13.47
C SER A 166 -16.23 -14.86 -12.65
N TYR A 167 -15.11 -14.87 -13.36
CA TYR A 167 -13.78 -14.76 -12.75
C TYR A 167 -13.56 -13.38 -12.13
N ALA A 168 -13.92 -12.31 -12.84
CA ALA A 168 -13.72 -10.92 -12.37
C ALA A 168 -14.49 -10.68 -11.07
N ASN A 169 -15.80 -10.94 -11.08
CA ASN A 169 -16.62 -10.77 -9.88
C ASN A 169 -16.15 -11.66 -8.72
N GLY A 170 -15.76 -12.89 -9.01
CA GLY A 170 -15.22 -13.80 -8.00
C GLY A 170 -13.94 -13.30 -7.34
N TYR A 171 -13.06 -12.66 -8.12
CA TYR A 171 -11.82 -12.06 -7.62
C TYR A 171 -12.12 -10.85 -6.71
N ASP A 172 -12.99 -9.94 -7.16
CA ASP A 172 -13.40 -8.78 -6.38
C ASP A 172 -14.10 -9.19 -5.09
N LEU A 173 -14.97 -10.18 -5.15
CA LEU A 173 -15.66 -10.73 -3.99
C LEU A 173 -14.68 -11.34 -2.98
N ALA A 174 -13.66 -12.08 -3.45
CA ALA A 174 -12.62 -12.62 -2.58
C ALA A 174 -11.82 -11.51 -1.88
N GLN A 175 -11.47 -10.44 -2.59
CA GLN A 175 -10.82 -9.27 -2.01
C GLN A 175 -11.68 -8.55 -0.97
N VAL A 176 -12.98 -8.38 -1.25
CA VAL A 176 -13.95 -7.78 -0.32
C VAL A 176 -14.07 -8.63 0.94
N TYR A 177 -14.15 -9.95 0.81
CA TYR A 177 -14.17 -10.85 1.96
C TYR A 177 -12.89 -10.75 2.79
N LEU A 178 -11.72 -10.70 2.16
CA LEU A 178 -10.44 -10.51 2.85
C LEU A 178 -10.42 -9.17 3.62
N GLN A 179 -10.87 -8.08 3.00
CA GLN A 179 -10.86 -6.75 3.63
C GLN A 179 -11.87 -6.63 4.77
N THR A 180 -13.01 -7.34 4.68
CA THR A 180 -14.05 -7.38 5.72
C THR A 180 -13.81 -8.45 6.79
N GLY A 181 -12.69 -9.19 6.72
CA GLY A 181 -12.32 -10.22 7.69
C GLY A 181 -13.09 -11.54 7.55
N ARG A 182 -13.81 -11.75 6.45
CA ARG A 182 -14.54 -12.98 6.15
C ARG A 182 -13.60 -14.01 5.50
N LEU A 183 -12.63 -14.52 6.27
CA LEU A 183 -11.48 -15.25 5.74
C LEU A 183 -11.85 -16.60 5.10
N ASP A 184 -12.74 -17.39 5.72
CA ASP A 184 -13.17 -18.67 5.15
C ASP A 184 -13.91 -18.52 3.80
N PRO A 185 -14.91 -17.62 3.66
CA PRO A 185 -15.49 -17.31 2.36
C PRO A 185 -14.49 -16.81 1.32
N ALA A 186 -13.51 -15.99 1.72
CA ALA A 186 -12.45 -15.52 0.84
C ALA A 186 -11.61 -16.68 0.29
N ALA A 187 -11.12 -17.57 1.18
CA ALA A 187 -10.34 -18.74 0.78
C ALA A 187 -11.12 -19.68 -0.16
N GLN A 188 -12.38 -19.96 0.17
CA GLN A 188 -13.25 -20.78 -0.68
C GLN A 188 -13.43 -20.17 -2.09
N GLN A 189 -13.61 -18.85 -2.15
CA GLN A 189 -13.77 -18.16 -3.44
C GLN A 189 -12.48 -18.23 -4.26
N VAL A 190 -11.31 -17.97 -3.64
CA VAL A 190 -10.01 -18.10 -4.33
C VAL A 190 -9.79 -19.53 -4.82
N GLN A 191 -10.11 -20.56 -4.01
CA GLN A 191 -9.99 -21.96 -4.43
C GLN A 191 -10.86 -22.31 -5.65
N ARG A 192 -12.09 -21.74 -5.75
CA ARG A 192 -12.93 -21.90 -6.95
C ARG A 192 -12.31 -21.24 -8.17
N LEU A 193 -11.69 -20.06 -8.01
CA LEU A 193 -11.02 -19.37 -9.10
C LEU A 193 -9.75 -20.11 -9.56
N LEU A 194 -8.98 -20.70 -8.65
CA LEU A 194 -7.82 -21.55 -8.98
C LEU A 194 -8.19 -22.76 -9.83
N GLN A 195 -9.40 -23.33 -9.65
CA GLN A 195 -9.91 -24.39 -10.50
C GLN A 195 -10.24 -23.93 -11.94
N GLN A 196 -10.52 -22.65 -12.13
CA GLN A 196 -10.77 -22.08 -13.45
C GLN A 196 -9.45 -21.66 -14.12
N LYS A 197 -8.58 -21.00 -13.38
CA LYS A 197 -7.31 -20.49 -13.86
C LYS A 197 -6.32 -20.38 -12.71
N ASP A 198 -5.23 -21.10 -12.79
CA ASP A 198 -4.13 -21.04 -11.83
C ASP A 198 -3.22 -19.86 -12.17
N THR A 199 -3.09 -18.89 -11.24
CA THR A 199 -2.34 -17.65 -11.46
C THR A 199 -1.62 -17.19 -10.20
N GLY A 200 -0.48 -16.50 -10.38
CA GLY A 200 0.28 -15.89 -9.29
C GLY A 200 -0.55 -14.93 -8.43
N ASP A 201 -1.44 -14.14 -9.04
CA ASP A 201 -2.32 -13.21 -8.32
C ASP A 201 -3.26 -13.93 -7.33
N LEU A 202 -3.80 -15.10 -7.72
CA LEU A 202 -4.65 -15.89 -6.83
C LEU A 202 -3.86 -16.52 -5.69
N HIS A 203 -2.65 -17.00 -5.95
CA HIS A 203 -1.75 -17.50 -4.91
C HIS A 203 -1.34 -16.36 -3.96
N ASN A 204 -1.05 -15.17 -4.48
CA ASN A 204 -0.77 -13.99 -3.66
C ASN A 204 -1.98 -13.63 -2.77
N LEU A 205 -3.19 -13.60 -3.34
CA LEU A 205 -4.41 -13.33 -2.58
C LEU A 205 -4.68 -14.40 -1.52
N LEU A 206 -4.44 -15.68 -1.82
CA LEU A 206 -4.58 -16.78 -0.86
C LEU A 206 -3.54 -16.66 0.27
N GLY A 207 -2.30 -16.29 -0.07
CA GLY A 207 -1.25 -15.98 0.92
C GLY A 207 -1.67 -14.89 1.91
N GLN A 208 -2.24 -13.80 1.41
CA GLN A 208 -2.77 -12.72 2.27
C GLN A 208 -3.93 -13.17 3.17
N ILE A 209 -4.78 -14.07 2.67
CA ILE A 209 -5.88 -14.67 3.46
C ILE A 209 -5.31 -15.57 4.56
N ASP A 210 -4.35 -16.43 4.22
CA ASP A 210 -3.73 -17.37 5.16
C ASP A 210 -2.91 -16.63 6.23
N GLU A 211 -2.20 -15.55 5.88
CA GLU A 211 -1.51 -14.66 6.83
C GLU A 211 -2.50 -14.11 7.86
N LYS A 212 -3.61 -13.50 7.39
CA LYS A 212 -4.65 -12.97 8.29
C LYS A 212 -5.35 -14.05 9.11
N ALA A 213 -5.42 -15.27 8.62
CA ALA A 213 -5.95 -16.43 9.34
C ALA A 213 -4.95 -17.03 10.35
N GLY A 214 -3.73 -16.50 10.41
CA GLY A 214 -2.66 -17.02 11.27
C GLY A 214 -2.01 -18.32 10.76
N LYS A 215 -2.23 -18.68 9.50
CA LYS A 215 -1.65 -19.85 8.82
C LYS A 215 -0.36 -19.44 8.11
N PHE A 216 0.65 -19.09 8.89
CA PHE A 216 1.86 -18.43 8.38
C PHE A 216 2.71 -19.29 7.44
N ILE A 217 2.73 -20.60 7.63
CA ILE A 217 3.49 -21.51 6.77
C ILE A 217 2.80 -21.63 5.41
N GLU A 218 1.49 -21.79 5.42
CA GLU A 218 0.67 -21.81 4.21
C GLU A 218 0.78 -20.48 3.45
N ALA A 219 0.74 -19.34 4.17
CA ALA A 219 0.94 -18.03 3.58
C ALA A 219 2.31 -17.91 2.87
N ALA A 220 3.40 -18.31 3.54
CA ALA A 220 4.74 -18.29 2.94
C ALA A 220 4.83 -19.16 1.68
N ASN A 221 4.24 -20.36 1.68
CA ASN A 221 4.19 -21.25 0.52
C ASN A 221 3.37 -20.66 -0.64
N GLN A 222 2.25 -19.97 -0.32
CA GLN A 222 1.43 -19.31 -1.33
C GLN A 222 2.16 -18.11 -1.96
N PHE A 223 2.82 -17.27 -1.17
CA PHE A 223 3.63 -16.16 -1.69
C PHE A 223 4.84 -16.65 -2.50
N GLU A 224 5.50 -17.73 -2.08
CA GLU A 224 6.56 -18.36 -2.86
C GLU A 224 6.04 -18.83 -4.22
N THR A 225 4.90 -19.53 -4.24
CA THR A 225 4.26 -19.99 -5.48
C THR A 225 3.92 -18.82 -6.39
N ALA A 226 3.31 -17.75 -5.84
CA ALA A 226 2.99 -16.54 -6.59
C ALA A 226 4.23 -15.91 -7.25
N ALA A 227 5.33 -15.79 -6.49
CA ALA A 227 6.58 -15.20 -6.97
C ALA A 227 7.28 -16.09 -8.03
N HIS A 228 7.12 -17.41 -7.96
CA HIS A 228 7.65 -18.30 -8.99
C HIS A 228 6.83 -18.27 -10.28
N MET A 229 5.50 -18.18 -10.20
CA MET A 229 4.61 -18.10 -11.36
C MET A 229 4.70 -16.74 -12.07
N ASP A 230 4.69 -15.66 -11.30
CA ASP A 230 4.85 -14.29 -11.75
C ASP A 230 5.85 -13.55 -10.84
N PRO A 231 7.15 -13.50 -11.20
CA PRO A 231 8.16 -12.80 -10.43
C PRO A 231 8.08 -11.28 -10.60
N SER A 232 6.86 -10.71 -10.44
CA SER A 232 6.59 -9.27 -10.37
C SER A 232 7.23 -8.66 -9.13
N GLU A 233 7.38 -7.34 -9.14
CA GLU A 233 7.90 -6.61 -7.98
C GLU A 233 7.03 -6.84 -6.74
N ASP A 234 5.69 -6.87 -6.93
CA ASP A 234 4.73 -7.04 -5.85
C ASP A 234 4.83 -8.45 -5.22
N ASN A 235 4.82 -9.51 -6.04
CA ASN A 235 4.91 -10.89 -5.53
C ASN A 235 6.23 -11.16 -4.82
N LEU A 236 7.36 -10.68 -5.36
CA LEU A 236 8.66 -10.81 -4.72
C LEU A 236 8.75 -10.02 -3.41
N PHE A 237 8.14 -8.84 -3.37
CA PHE A 237 8.09 -8.03 -2.14
C PHE A 237 7.24 -8.70 -1.06
N ASP A 238 6.08 -9.23 -1.42
CA ASP A 238 5.17 -9.89 -0.47
C ASP A 238 5.82 -11.16 0.10
N TRP A 239 6.44 -12.01 -0.76
CA TRP A 239 7.17 -13.18 -0.30
C TRP A 239 8.34 -12.83 0.62
N GLY A 240 9.19 -11.88 0.22
CA GLY A 240 10.32 -11.43 1.06
C GLY A 240 9.85 -10.81 2.38
N SER A 241 8.72 -10.09 2.36
CA SER A 241 8.13 -9.47 3.55
C SER A 241 7.58 -10.49 4.53
N GLU A 242 6.88 -11.52 4.03
CA GLU A 242 6.38 -12.63 4.86
C GLU A 242 7.53 -13.35 5.58
N LEU A 243 8.58 -13.70 4.84
CA LEU A 243 9.78 -14.30 5.41
C LEU A 243 10.44 -13.39 6.47
N LEU A 244 10.44 -12.07 6.25
CA LEU A 244 11.00 -11.10 7.18
C LEU A 244 10.17 -10.96 8.46
N ILE A 245 8.84 -10.91 8.34
CA ILE A 245 7.91 -10.82 9.47
C ILE A 245 8.08 -12.04 10.37
N HIS A 246 8.20 -13.23 9.78
CA HIS A 246 8.40 -14.48 10.50
C HIS A 246 9.88 -14.79 10.78
N ARG A 247 10.76 -13.76 10.67
CA ARG A 247 12.16 -13.78 11.09
C ARG A 247 13.03 -14.82 10.39
N THR A 248 12.62 -15.30 9.23
CA THR A 248 13.41 -16.16 8.35
C THR A 248 14.34 -15.29 7.48
N TYR A 249 15.32 -14.67 8.15
CA TYR A 249 16.11 -13.57 7.58
C TYR A 249 16.97 -13.98 6.38
N GLU A 250 17.64 -15.15 6.41
CA GLU A 250 18.49 -15.57 5.30
C GLU A 250 17.68 -15.82 3.99
N PRO A 251 16.55 -16.53 4.01
CA PRO A 251 15.67 -16.61 2.84
C PRO A 251 15.15 -15.23 2.40
N ALA A 252 14.73 -14.36 3.32
CA ALA A 252 14.30 -13.01 3.00
C ALA A 252 15.38 -12.21 2.27
N ILE A 253 16.64 -12.29 2.72
CA ILE A 253 17.79 -11.65 2.06
C ILE A 253 17.90 -12.16 0.61
N GLN A 254 17.85 -13.48 0.37
CA GLN A 254 17.99 -14.06 -0.97
C GLN A 254 16.90 -13.57 -1.92
N VAL A 255 15.65 -13.52 -1.42
CA VAL A 255 14.51 -13.00 -2.19
C VAL A 255 14.70 -11.53 -2.52
N PHE A 256 15.00 -10.69 -1.52
CA PHE A 256 15.16 -9.25 -1.74
C PHE A 256 16.42 -8.92 -2.56
N GLU A 257 17.52 -9.65 -2.45
CA GLU A 257 18.69 -9.50 -3.33
C GLU A 257 18.33 -9.79 -4.79
N THR A 258 17.59 -10.87 -5.04
CA THR A 258 17.16 -11.25 -6.39
C THR A 258 16.16 -10.22 -6.94
N ALA A 259 15.21 -9.80 -6.12
CA ALA A 259 14.21 -8.80 -6.47
C ALA A 259 14.84 -7.43 -6.77
N SER A 260 15.76 -6.94 -5.93
CA SER A 260 16.42 -5.65 -6.12
C SER A 260 17.36 -5.61 -7.32
N ARG A 261 17.97 -6.74 -7.70
CA ARG A 261 18.72 -6.85 -8.97
C ARG A 261 17.82 -6.75 -10.19
N ARG A 262 16.62 -7.35 -10.13
CA ARG A 262 15.63 -7.31 -11.23
C ARG A 262 14.93 -5.94 -11.32
N TYR A 263 14.61 -5.34 -10.19
CA TYR A 263 13.90 -4.07 -10.04
C TYR A 263 14.78 -3.04 -9.34
N SER A 264 15.89 -2.67 -9.99
CA SER A 264 16.95 -1.82 -9.39
C SER A 264 16.48 -0.42 -8.98
N ASN A 265 15.36 0.06 -9.51
CA ASN A 265 14.78 1.36 -9.20
C ASN A 265 13.64 1.28 -8.16
N SER A 266 13.54 0.18 -7.40
CA SER A 266 12.52 0.01 -6.37
C SER A 266 13.07 0.33 -4.98
N PRO A 267 12.73 1.50 -4.39
CA PRO A 267 13.16 1.81 -3.03
C PRO A 267 12.63 0.81 -1.99
N ARG A 268 11.39 0.29 -2.19
CA ARG A 268 10.77 -0.63 -1.22
C ARG A 268 11.52 -1.96 -1.11
N LEU A 269 12.02 -2.50 -2.22
CA LEU A 269 12.80 -3.74 -2.22
C LEU A 269 14.15 -3.53 -1.52
N LEU A 270 14.81 -2.39 -1.75
CA LEU A 270 16.05 -2.04 -1.06
C LEU A 270 15.84 -1.78 0.43
N ILE A 271 14.69 -1.20 0.83
CA ILE A 271 14.31 -1.07 2.26
C ILE A 271 14.11 -2.46 2.86
N GLY A 272 13.36 -3.35 2.20
CA GLY A 272 13.18 -4.74 2.63
C GLY A 272 14.51 -5.48 2.80
N LEU A 273 15.40 -5.35 1.82
CA LEU A 273 16.75 -5.90 1.89
C LEU A 273 17.56 -5.35 3.07
N GLY A 274 17.54 -4.04 3.27
CA GLY A 274 18.22 -3.39 4.38
C GLY A 274 17.69 -3.82 5.74
N MET A 275 16.36 -3.98 5.86
CA MET A 275 15.72 -4.52 7.07
C MET A 275 16.14 -5.98 7.32
N ALA A 276 16.14 -6.82 6.28
CA ALA A 276 16.54 -8.21 6.40
C ALA A 276 18.02 -8.35 6.82
N TYR A 277 18.92 -7.58 6.26
CA TYR A 277 20.31 -7.50 6.69
C TYR A 277 20.44 -7.00 8.13
N TYR A 278 19.71 -5.94 8.51
CA TYR A 278 19.72 -5.40 9.87
C TYR A 278 19.33 -6.46 10.90
N PHE A 279 18.18 -7.13 10.71
CA PHE A 279 17.72 -8.15 11.64
C PHE A 279 18.61 -9.40 11.66
N ARG A 280 19.34 -9.65 10.57
CA ARG A 280 20.35 -10.73 10.52
C ARG A 280 21.67 -10.34 11.22
N GLY A 281 21.86 -9.07 11.57
CA GLY A 281 23.10 -8.53 12.15
C GLY A 281 24.17 -8.18 11.13
N LYS A 282 23.84 -8.15 9.83
CA LYS A 282 24.75 -7.70 8.74
C LYS A 282 24.62 -6.19 8.54
N TYR A 283 25.05 -5.43 9.53
CA TYR A 283 24.79 -3.98 9.61
C TYR A 283 25.41 -3.17 8.47
N ASP A 284 26.62 -3.50 8.03
CA ASP A 284 27.27 -2.82 6.91
C ASP A 284 26.51 -2.99 5.59
N ASP A 285 25.99 -4.19 5.35
CA ASP A 285 25.18 -4.47 4.15
C ASP A 285 23.81 -3.80 4.26
N ALA A 286 23.25 -3.73 5.48
CA ALA A 286 22.03 -2.96 5.75
C ALA A 286 22.21 -1.47 5.43
N VAL A 287 23.31 -0.86 5.89
CA VAL A 287 23.63 0.54 5.60
C VAL A 287 23.71 0.77 4.08
N LYS A 288 24.45 -0.08 3.34
CA LYS A 288 24.56 0.04 1.87
C LYS A 288 23.22 -0.02 1.16
N ALA A 289 22.37 -1.00 1.50
CA ALA A 289 21.06 -1.14 0.88
C ALA A 289 20.15 0.05 1.19
N LEU A 290 20.17 0.55 2.42
CA LEU A 290 19.33 1.68 2.85
C LEU A 290 19.82 3.02 2.32
N LEU A 291 21.13 3.21 2.13
CA LEU A 291 21.68 4.37 1.41
C LEU A 291 21.20 4.38 -0.04
N ALA A 292 21.24 3.25 -0.72
CA ALA A 292 20.73 3.13 -2.09
C ALA A 292 19.20 3.42 -2.16
N ALA A 293 18.43 2.96 -1.18
CA ALA A 293 17.01 3.30 -1.08
C ALA A 293 16.78 4.81 -0.87
N ALA A 294 17.58 5.46 -0.02
CA ALA A 294 17.52 6.90 0.23
C ALA A 294 17.92 7.73 -1.00
N ASP A 295 18.82 7.22 -1.85
CA ASP A 295 19.19 7.88 -3.10
C ASP A 295 18.05 7.84 -4.14
N LEU A 296 17.30 6.73 -4.21
CA LEU A 296 16.15 6.60 -5.10
C LEU A 296 14.93 7.42 -4.64
N ASN A 297 14.68 7.49 -3.35
CA ASN A 297 13.59 8.29 -2.79
C ASN A 297 14.01 9.00 -1.49
N PRO A 298 14.67 10.17 -1.61
CA PRO A 298 15.23 10.88 -0.44
C PRO A 298 14.20 11.48 0.51
N ALA A 299 12.94 11.53 0.11
CA ALA A 299 11.85 12.02 0.97
C ALA A 299 11.11 10.90 1.72
N ASP A 300 11.39 9.63 1.46
CA ASP A 300 10.74 8.49 2.12
C ASP A 300 11.31 8.27 3.53
N PRO A 301 10.53 8.49 4.61
CA PRO A 301 11.03 8.36 5.97
C PRO A 301 11.35 6.91 6.38
N ARG A 302 10.83 5.92 5.66
CA ARG A 302 10.94 4.50 6.05
C ARG A 302 12.38 3.98 5.99
N CYS A 303 13.17 4.39 4.99
CA CYS A 303 14.56 3.98 4.88
C CYS A 303 15.42 4.55 6.01
N TYR A 304 15.13 5.78 6.48
CA TYR A 304 15.96 6.46 7.47
C TYR A 304 15.83 5.88 8.88
N LEU A 305 14.70 5.30 9.23
CA LEU A 305 14.53 4.62 10.52
C LEU A 305 15.52 3.44 10.67
N PHE A 306 15.56 2.57 9.65
CA PHE A 306 16.46 1.41 9.69
C PHE A 306 17.90 1.78 9.39
N LEU A 307 18.14 2.81 8.55
CA LEU A 307 19.47 3.36 8.32
C LEU A 307 20.07 3.88 9.64
N SER A 308 19.31 4.61 10.46
CA SER A 308 19.77 5.05 11.77
C SER A 308 20.16 3.88 12.66
N LYS A 309 19.27 2.87 12.77
CA LYS A 309 19.53 1.68 13.62
C LYS A 309 20.72 0.85 13.14
N ALA A 310 20.86 0.66 11.83
CA ALA A 310 22.00 -0.08 11.25
C ALA A 310 23.31 0.67 11.48
N TYR A 311 23.31 1.98 11.25
CA TYR A 311 24.44 2.84 11.47
C TYR A 311 24.85 2.93 12.95
N ASP A 312 23.88 2.88 13.87
CA ASP A 312 24.16 2.80 15.30
C ASP A 312 24.98 1.57 15.68
N SER A 313 24.79 0.47 14.98
CA SER A 313 25.46 -0.81 15.22
C SER A 313 26.78 -0.96 14.44
N SER A 314 26.93 -0.23 13.32
CA SER A 314 28.15 -0.22 12.50
C SER A 314 28.35 1.16 11.88
N PRO A 315 29.18 2.04 12.49
CA PRO A 315 29.36 3.43 12.04
C PRO A 315 30.27 3.57 10.82
N ASN A 316 30.47 2.51 10.04
CA ASN A 316 31.14 2.58 8.76
C ASN A 316 30.34 3.43 7.77
N GLN A 317 30.95 4.06 6.79
CA GLN A 317 30.31 4.95 5.79
C GLN A 317 29.67 6.22 6.43
N ALA A 318 30.31 6.77 7.46
CA ALA A 318 29.79 7.90 8.23
C ALA A 318 29.49 9.12 7.36
N GLU A 319 30.33 9.46 6.41
CA GLU A 319 30.16 10.64 5.56
C GLU A 319 28.93 10.49 4.66
N GLU A 320 28.76 9.34 4.02
CA GLU A 320 27.62 9.04 3.17
C GLU A 320 26.32 9.06 3.97
N VAL A 321 26.32 8.52 5.17
CA VAL A 321 25.14 8.50 6.06
C VAL A 321 24.78 9.92 6.50
N ILE A 322 25.76 10.71 6.94
CA ILE A 322 25.56 12.10 7.35
C ILE A 322 24.96 12.92 6.21
N GLN A 323 25.49 12.79 4.99
CA GLN A 323 24.97 13.52 3.82
C GLN A 323 23.49 13.17 3.53
N ARG A 324 23.08 11.90 3.66
CA ARG A 324 21.67 11.49 3.40
C ARG A 324 20.74 11.99 4.51
N PHE A 325 21.14 11.91 5.78
CA PHE A 325 20.34 12.48 6.87
C PHE A 325 20.25 14.01 6.79
N ARG A 326 21.34 14.69 6.42
CA ARG A 326 21.30 16.13 6.15
C ARG A 326 20.29 16.45 5.06
N ARG A 327 20.39 15.79 3.90
CA ARG A 327 19.45 15.97 2.78
C ARG A 327 17.99 15.70 3.20
N PHE A 328 17.75 14.67 4.00
CA PHE A 328 16.42 14.37 4.52
C PHE A 328 15.90 15.50 5.42
N SER A 329 16.73 16.03 6.32
CA SER A 329 16.37 17.14 7.22
C SER A 329 16.09 18.45 6.47
N GLU A 330 16.76 18.67 5.33
CA GLU A 330 16.53 19.82 4.44
C GLU A 330 15.23 19.66 3.63
N LEU A 331 14.94 18.45 3.12
CA LEU A 331 13.72 18.14 2.38
C LEU A 331 12.47 18.14 3.28
N GLN A 332 12.61 17.76 4.54
CA GLN A 332 11.54 17.69 5.53
C GLN A 332 11.86 18.52 6.78
N PRO A 333 11.93 19.86 6.69
CA PRO A 333 12.41 20.72 7.78
C PRO A 333 11.49 20.76 9.01
N ARG A 334 10.22 20.30 8.86
CA ARG A 334 9.22 20.17 9.94
C ARG A 334 9.07 18.75 10.47
N ASN A 335 9.89 17.82 10.02
CA ASN A 335 9.88 16.45 10.52
C ASN A 335 10.86 16.33 11.70
N ALA A 336 10.31 16.08 12.90
CA ALA A 336 11.11 15.96 14.13
C ALA A 336 12.17 14.85 14.01
N ARG A 337 11.81 13.68 13.48
CA ARG A 337 12.72 12.54 13.31
C ARG A 337 13.83 12.83 12.31
N ALA A 338 13.58 13.64 11.27
CA ALA A 338 14.64 14.03 10.34
C ALA A 338 15.73 14.87 11.02
N GLN A 339 15.34 15.80 11.90
CA GLN A 339 16.28 16.60 12.69
C GLN A 339 17.05 15.72 13.68
N TYR A 340 16.34 14.81 14.34
CA TYR A 340 16.92 13.84 15.28
C TYR A 340 17.97 12.93 14.60
N TYR A 341 17.63 12.30 13.46
CA TYR A 341 18.56 11.42 12.77
C TYR A 341 19.81 12.16 12.27
N TYR A 342 19.64 13.38 11.79
CA TYR A 342 20.77 14.20 11.38
C TYR A 342 21.67 14.53 12.58
N ALA A 343 21.11 14.93 13.72
CA ALA A 343 21.88 15.16 14.95
C ALA A 343 22.68 13.92 15.37
N MET A 344 22.03 12.75 15.38
CA MET A 344 22.65 11.49 15.78
C MET A 344 23.74 11.04 14.81
N SER A 345 23.55 11.24 13.50
CA SER A 345 24.59 10.90 12.51
C SER A 345 25.84 11.75 12.67
N LEU A 346 25.68 13.04 12.97
CA LEU A 346 26.82 13.92 13.28
C LEU A 346 27.54 13.49 14.55
N TRP A 347 26.80 13.16 15.60
CA TRP A 347 27.39 12.81 16.90
C TRP A 347 28.16 11.49 16.85
N LYS A 348 27.65 10.50 16.13
CA LYS A 348 28.31 9.19 16.02
C LYS A 348 29.36 9.10 14.92
N GLY A 349 29.14 9.85 13.83
CA GLY A 349 29.98 9.77 12.64
C GLY A 349 31.24 10.63 12.65
N LYS A 350 31.38 11.52 13.63
CA LYS A 350 32.56 12.41 13.74
C LYS A 350 33.17 12.28 15.09
N ARG A 351 34.53 12.33 15.13
CA ARG A 351 35.30 12.43 16.37
C ARG A 351 35.42 13.91 16.77
N ALA A 352 35.70 14.16 18.05
CA ALA A 352 35.83 15.53 18.56
C ALA A 352 36.92 16.34 17.84
N GLU A 353 37.90 15.67 17.26
CA GLU A 353 39.02 16.28 16.52
C GLU A 353 38.70 16.50 15.04
N ASP A 354 37.60 15.95 14.53
CA ASP A 354 37.27 16.02 13.12
C ASP A 354 36.82 17.44 12.71
N PRO A 355 37.22 17.93 11.53
CA PRO A 355 36.76 19.19 11.01
C PRO A 355 35.19 19.19 10.89
N GLY A 356 34.57 20.22 11.48
CA GLY A 356 33.12 20.36 11.47
C GLY A 356 32.38 19.51 12.51
N PHE A 357 33.05 18.93 13.51
CA PHE A 357 32.41 18.46 14.73
C PHE A 357 31.99 19.67 15.57
N ASP A 358 30.71 19.86 15.79
CA ASP A 358 30.16 20.96 16.56
C ASP A 358 29.01 20.48 17.46
N LEU A 359 29.28 20.35 18.74
CA LEU A 359 28.32 19.98 19.77
C LEU A 359 27.13 20.94 19.83
N LYS A 360 27.32 22.26 19.53
CA LYS A 360 26.24 23.24 19.50
C LYS A 360 25.27 22.98 18.35
N GLN A 361 25.80 22.54 17.20
CA GLN A 361 24.94 22.12 16.09
C GLN A 361 24.08 20.91 16.46
N ILE A 362 24.67 19.90 17.11
CA ILE A 362 23.96 18.70 17.58
C ILE A 362 22.88 19.09 18.60
N GLU A 363 23.23 19.94 19.60
CA GLU A 363 22.28 20.45 20.59
C GLU A 363 21.10 21.18 19.90
N SER A 364 21.39 22.08 18.97
CA SER A 364 20.37 22.84 18.23
C SER A 364 19.44 21.94 17.44
N LEU A 365 19.95 20.90 16.79
CA LEU A 365 19.15 19.93 16.04
C LEU A 365 18.24 19.09 16.97
N LEU A 366 18.74 18.65 18.12
CA LEU A 366 17.94 17.92 19.12
C LEU A 366 16.85 18.81 19.72
N GLN A 367 17.18 20.06 20.08
CA GLN A 367 16.20 21.04 20.55
C GLN A 367 15.13 21.34 19.49
N LYS A 368 15.53 21.47 18.21
CA LYS A 368 14.60 21.65 17.10
C LYS A 368 13.69 20.42 16.93
N SER A 369 14.24 19.21 17.07
CA SER A 369 13.46 17.97 17.03
C SER A 369 12.39 17.97 18.13
N ILE A 370 12.75 18.29 19.37
CA ILE A 370 11.84 18.38 20.52
C ILE A 370 10.80 19.48 20.32
N ALA A 371 11.19 20.62 19.77
CA ALA A 371 10.25 21.72 19.48
C ALA A 371 9.19 21.33 18.41
N LEU A 372 9.56 20.47 17.46
CA LEU A 372 8.65 19.95 16.42
C LEU A 372 7.76 18.82 16.92
N ASP A 373 8.28 17.96 17.78
CA ASP A 373 7.55 16.86 18.43
C ASP A 373 8.01 16.71 19.89
N PRO A 374 7.34 17.38 20.84
CA PRO A 374 7.65 17.27 22.26
C PRO A 374 7.35 15.88 22.88
N ALA A 375 6.71 15.00 22.11
CA ALA A 375 6.39 13.63 22.52
C ALA A 375 7.36 12.58 21.97
N LEU A 376 8.52 12.98 21.45
CA LEU A 376 9.58 12.09 20.95
C LEU A 376 10.59 11.77 22.06
N PRO A 377 10.44 10.63 22.78
CA PRO A 377 11.28 10.33 23.94
C PRO A 377 12.74 10.14 23.59
N GLU A 378 13.03 9.62 22.39
CA GLU A 378 14.40 9.40 21.92
C GLU A 378 15.20 10.72 21.84
N ALA A 379 14.55 11.80 21.43
CA ALA A 379 15.21 13.11 21.34
C ALA A 379 15.55 13.66 22.74
N HIS A 380 14.65 13.51 23.70
CA HIS A 380 14.92 13.88 25.10
C HIS A 380 16.03 13.04 25.71
N VAL A 381 16.05 11.71 25.50
CA VAL A 381 17.15 10.86 25.96
C VAL A 381 18.49 11.36 25.43
N GLN A 382 18.58 11.65 24.13
CA GLN A 382 19.86 12.05 23.54
C GLN A 382 20.27 13.47 23.93
N LEU A 383 19.33 14.39 24.12
CA LEU A 383 19.65 15.70 24.66
C LEU A 383 20.14 15.59 26.13
N GLY A 384 19.49 14.73 26.93
CA GLY A 384 19.97 14.37 28.26
C GLY A 384 21.39 13.80 28.25
N ASN A 385 21.67 12.85 27.34
CA ASN A 385 23.03 12.29 27.18
C ASN A 385 24.06 13.38 26.84
N LEU A 386 23.71 14.29 25.92
CA LEU A 386 24.61 15.40 25.53
C LEU A 386 24.92 16.30 26.71
N TYR A 387 23.94 16.63 27.55
CA TYR A 387 24.14 17.43 28.75
C TYR A 387 24.94 16.68 29.85
N ALA A 388 24.64 15.40 30.05
CA ALA A 388 25.39 14.58 31.01
C ALA A 388 26.84 14.43 30.64
N ASP A 389 27.20 14.21 29.37
CA ASP A 389 28.57 14.15 28.86
C ASP A 389 29.31 15.48 29.07
N GLN A 390 28.59 16.61 29.11
CA GLN A 390 29.12 17.95 29.47
C GLN A 390 29.13 18.22 30.97
N HIS A 391 28.75 17.24 31.82
CA HIS A 391 28.59 17.38 33.27
C HIS A 391 27.51 18.42 33.68
N ALA A 392 26.62 18.76 32.78
CA ALA A 392 25.53 19.72 33.00
C ALA A 392 24.29 19.02 33.59
N TYR A 393 24.43 18.35 34.73
CA TYR A 393 23.41 17.48 35.33
C TYR A 393 22.09 18.18 35.64
N ALA A 394 22.12 19.49 35.94
CA ALA A 394 20.89 20.27 36.12
C ALA A 394 20.04 20.40 34.84
N LYS A 395 20.66 20.19 33.65
CA LYS A 395 19.96 20.20 32.35
C LYS A 395 19.58 18.79 31.90
N SER A 396 20.43 17.77 32.18
CA SER A 396 20.19 16.39 31.72
C SER A 396 19.05 15.72 32.47
N ILE A 397 18.96 15.93 33.80
CA ILE A 397 17.90 15.34 34.65
C ILE A 397 16.50 15.60 34.09
N PRO A 398 16.04 16.84 33.85
CA PRO A 398 14.71 17.10 33.35
C PRO A 398 14.44 16.47 31.96
N GLU A 399 15.45 16.33 31.13
CA GLU A 399 15.31 15.67 29.83
C GLU A 399 15.09 14.17 29.98
N TYR A 400 15.83 13.48 30.86
CA TYR A 400 15.60 12.08 31.16
C TYR A 400 14.25 11.83 31.85
N GLU A 401 13.88 12.67 32.82
CA GLU A 401 12.55 12.62 33.46
C GLU A 401 11.46 12.73 32.40
N ARG A 402 11.56 13.67 31.48
CA ARG A 402 10.60 13.85 30.40
C ARG A 402 10.53 12.65 29.44
N ALA A 403 11.68 12.08 29.07
CA ALA A 403 11.71 10.88 28.25
C ALA A 403 11.00 9.69 28.94
N ILE A 404 11.22 9.50 30.21
CA ILE A 404 10.60 8.44 31.03
C ILE A 404 9.09 8.67 31.21
N GLU A 405 8.64 9.92 31.38
CA GLU A 405 7.20 10.25 31.40
C GLU A 405 6.52 9.86 30.07
N LEU A 406 7.18 10.10 28.94
CA LEU A 406 6.64 9.78 27.62
C LEU A 406 6.67 8.27 27.33
N ASN A 407 7.69 7.59 27.79
CA ASN A 407 7.84 6.15 27.66
C ASN A 407 8.59 5.59 28.87
N SER A 408 7.82 4.99 29.78
CA SER A 408 8.38 4.41 31.01
C SER A 408 9.26 3.16 30.80
N ASN A 409 9.25 2.55 29.60
CA ASN A 409 10.06 1.38 29.27
C ASN A 409 11.34 1.79 28.52
N LEU A 410 12.19 2.60 29.17
CA LEU A 410 13.48 3.08 28.68
C LEU A 410 14.58 2.75 29.70
N PRO A 411 15.07 1.50 29.75
CA PRO A 411 16.04 1.09 30.77
C PRO A 411 17.28 1.96 30.77
N ASP A 412 17.83 2.32 29.61
CA ASP A 412 19.03 3.15 29.54
C ASP A 412 18.79 4.57 30.07
N ALA A 413 17.61 5.15 29.89
CA ALA A 413 17.26 6.44 30.46
C ALA A 413 17.19 6.40 32.00
N HIS A 414 16.57 5.36 32.58
CA HIS A 414 16.58 5.13 34.02
C HIS A 414 17.99 4.99 34.57
N TYR A 415 18.86 4.22 33.90
CA TYR A 415 20.24 4.06 34.31
C TYR A 415 21.01 5.39 34.31
N ARG A 416 20.90 6.18 33.23
CA ARG A 416 21.54 7.48 33.07
C ARG A 416 21.02 8.50 34.09
N LEU A 417 19.71 8.56 34.28
CA LEU A 417 19.08 9.41 35.30
C LEU A 417 19.58 9.06 36.71
N GLY A 418 19.68 7.75 37.02
CA GLY A 418 20.25 7.28 38.27
C GLY A 418 21.70 7.75 38.48
N GLN A 419 22.53 7.69 37.43
CA GLN A 419 23.91 8.21 37.49
C GLN A 419 23.92 9.73 37.77
N ASP A 420 23.07 10.50 37.08
CA ASP A 420 23.02 11.95 37.28
C ASP A 420 22.54 12.30 38.70
N TYR A 421 21.55 11.56 39.27
CA TYR A 421 21.16 11.73 40.66
C TYR A 421 22.32 11.44 41.66
N VAL A 422 23.17 10.46 41.39
CA VAL A 422 24.39 10.24 42.19
C VAL A 422 25.27 11.47 42.16
N HIS A 423 25.50 12.04 40.98
CA HIS A 423 26.36 13.22 40.82
C HIS A 423 25.85 14.47 41.52
N VAL A 424 24.53 14.63 41.60
CA VAL A 424 23.91 15.76 42.38
C VAL A 424 23.55 15.41 43.83
N GLY A 425 24.01 14.24 44.31
CA GLY A 425 23.86 13.83 45.74
C GLY A 425 22.50 13.29 46.13
N GLN A 426 21.58 13.00 45.18
CA GLN A 426 20.22 12.47 45.43
C GLN A 426 20.23 10.94 45.45
N LYS A 427 20.87 10.34 46.44
CA LYS A 427 21.13 8.89 46.49
C LYS A 427 19.85 8.01 46.50
N ASP A 428 18.78 8.41 47.20
CA ASP A 428 17.57 7.62 47.27
C ASP A 428 16.84 7.58 45.91
N ARG A 429 16.81 8.70 45.20
CA ARG A 429 16.26 8.75 43.84
C ARG A 429 17.09 7.91 42.87
N ALA A 430 18.44 8.00 42.97
CA ALA A 430 19.34 7.20 42.17
C ALA A 430 19.07 5.70 42.36
N GLN A 431 18.93 5.23 43.61
CA GLN A 431 18.65 3.82 43.88
C GLN A 431 17.34 3.37 43.26
N SER A 432 16.29 4.20 43.36
CA SER A 432 14.99 3.90 42.74
C SER A 432 15.09 3.70 41.23
N GLU A 433 15.84 4.57 40.55
CA GLU A 433 16.03 4.48 39.09
C GLU A 433 16.85 3.23 38.69
N PHE A 434 17.88 2.89 39.42
CA PHE A 434 18.64 1.66 39.23
C PHE A 434 17.82 0.39 39.43
N ASP A 435 16.92 0.36 40.42
CA ASP A 435 16.01 -0.77 40.65
C ASP A 435 15.02 -0.95 39.51
N ILE A 436 14.52 0.14 38.90
CA ILE A 436 13.66 0.09 37.72
C ILE A 436 14.46 -0.44 36.50
N TYR A 437 15.67 0.07 36.26
CA TYR A 437 16.55 -0.41 35.23
C TYR A 437 16.78 -1.93 35.30
N GLN A 438 17.11 -2.46 36.51
CA GLN A 438 17.35 -3.89 36.70
C GLN A 438 16.13 -4.74 36.36
N ARG A 439 14.95 -4.32 36.79
CA ARG A 439 13.68 -5.02 36.49
C ARG A 439 13.36 -5.04 35.01
N GLN A 440 13.47 -3.90 34.32
CA GLN A 440 13.19 -3.79 32.88
C GLN A 440 14.19 -4.61 32.05
N ARG A 441 15.47 -4.60 32.43
CA ARG A 441 16.49 -5.40 31.75
C ARG A 441 16.23 -6.91 31.88
N ALA A 442 15.84 -7.37 33.06
CA ALA A 442 15.49 -8.78 33.28
C ALA A 442 14.27 -9.22 32.43
N ALA A 443 13.23 -8.38 32.39
CA ALA A 443 12.04 -8.64 31.58
C ALA A 443 12.38 -8.69 30.06
N HIS A 444 13.23 -7.80 29.59
CA HIS A 444 13.66 -7.78 28.18
C HIS A 444 14.43 -9.06 27.78
N LEU A 445 15.32 -9.54 28.63
CA LEU A 445 16.05 -10.79 28.38
C LEU A 445 15.11 -12.00 28.29
N ALA A 446 14.11 -12.08 29.19
CA ALA A 446 13.13 -13.15 29.18
C ALA A 446 12.28 -13.14 27.88
N GLU A 447 11.87 -11.97 27.41
CA GLU A 447 11.12 -11.83 26.16
C GLU A 447 11.96 -12.21 24.93
N MET A 448 13.25 -11.84 24.89
CA MET A 448 14.17 -12.25 23.81
C MET A 448 14.31 -13.78 23.72
N ASP A 449 14.39 -14.48 24.84
CA ASP A 449 14.50 -15.93 24.84
C ASP A 449 13.22 -16.60 24.31
N LYS A 450 12.04 -16.11 24.72
CA LYS A 450 10.76 -16.57 24.17
C LYS A 450 10.69 -16.39 22.65
N GLN A 451 11.08 -15.23 22.15
CA GLN A 451 11.08 -14.93 20.72
C GLN A 451 12.01 -15.86 19.90
N LYS A 452 13.16 -16.25 20.45
CA LYS A 452 14.05 -17.23 19.81
C LYS A 452 13.41 -18.58 19.61
N ASP A 453 12.62 -19.03 20.58
CA ASP A 453 11.95 -20.33 20.52
C ASP A 453 10.81 -20.32 19.47
N GLU A 454 10.06 -19.24 19.36
CA GLU A 454 9.04 -19.06 18.32
C GLU A 454 9.64 -19.10 16.91
N ILE A 455 10.78 -18.44 16.67
CA ILE A 455 11.51 -18.47 15.41
C ILE A 455 11.94 -19.90 15.05
N ARG A 456 12.49 -20.64 16.01
CA ARG A 456 12.90 -22.03 15.80
C ARG A 456 11.74 -22.89 15.34
N GLN A 457 10.58 -22.76 15.99
CA GLN A 457 9.38 -23.53 15.63
C GLN A 457 8.93 -23.23 14.19
N PHE A 458 8.88 -21.96 13.78
CA PHE A 458 8.52 -21.58 12.41
C PHE A 458 9.50 -22.15 11.36
N VAL A 459 10.82 -21.97 11.56
CA VAL A 459 11.84 -22.47 10.63
C VAL A 459 11.84 -23.99 10.50
N TYR A 460 11.62 -24.72 11.61
CA TYR A 460 11.58 -26.17 11.57
C TYR A 460 10.30 -26.69 10.88
N SER A 461 9.17 -26.06 11.09
CA SER A 461 7.92 -26.40 10.44
C SER A 461 7.97 -26.15 8.92
N ALA A 462 8.45 -25.01 8.50
CA ALA A 462 8.62 -24.67 7.09
C ALA A 462 9.58 -25.63 6.35
N LYS A 463 10.66 -26.08 7.01
CA LYS A 463 11.58 -27.09 6.44
C LYS A 463 10.98 -28.50 6.39
N GLY A 464 10.10 -28.85 7.34
CA GLY A 464 9.46 -30.17 7.38
C GLY A 464 8.42 -30.38 6.29
N GLU A 465 7.78 -29.34 5.81
CA GLU A 465 6.77 -29.38 4.74
C GLU A 465 7.39 -29.36 3.33
N SER A 466 8.50 -28.63 3.14
CA SER A 466 9.22 -28.63 1.86
C SER A 466 9.96 -29.94 1.53
N SER A 467 10.04 -30.88 2.47
CA SER A 467 10.70 -32.19 2.30
C SER A 467 9.74 -33.38 2.10
N LYS A 468 8.44 -33.13 1.92
CA LYS A 468 7.51 -34.20 1.49
C LYS A 468 7.49 -34.28 -0.04
N PRO A 469 7.78 -35.46 -0.63
CA PRO A 469 7.82 -35.68 -2.07
C PRO A 469 6.44 -35.57 -2.71
#